data_6ada8c06f0f2224be446e43c3ae629dd
#
_entry.id   6ada8c06f0f2224be446e43c3ae629dd
#
_cell.length_a   1.000
_cell.length_b   1.000
_cell.length_c   1.000
_cell.angle_alpha   90.00
_cell.angle_beta   90.00
_cell.angle_gamma   90.00
#
_symmetry.space_group_name_H-M   'P 1'
#
loop_
_entity.id
_entity.type
_entity.pdbx_description
1 polymer ?
#
loop_
_entity_poly.entity_id
_entity_poly.type
_entity_poly.pdbx_seq_one_letter_code
_entity_poly.pdbx_strand_id
1 'polypeptide(L)'
;MNAARQPEENRGLVGGGTLGDEDPLLASVDRVVDDVRDRLRARQQKDGHWVFELEADTTIPAEYILLEHFLDEIDDDVERKLGVYLREKQADHGGWPLFYGGEFNISASVKAY
;
A
#
# COMPACT_ATOMS: atom_id res chain seq x y z
N MET A 1 40.02 -4.58 36.56
CA MET A 1 40.51 -5.61 35.63
C MET A 1 39.47 -5.76 34.53
N ASN A 2 39.72 -5.09 33.42
CA ASN A 2 38.81 -4.99 32.31
C ASN A 2 39.40 -5.74 31.13
N ALA A 3 38.87 -6.90 30.80
CA ALA A 3 39.34 -7.73 29.70
C ALA A 3 38.58 -7.29 28.42
N ALA A 4 39.29 -6.60 27.54
CA ALA A 4 38.82 -6.24 26.22
C ALA A 4 38.69 -7.51 25.36
N ARG A 5 37.50 -7.80 24.88
CA ARG A 5 37.24 -8.78 23.83
C ARG A 5 37.68 -8.18 22.49
N GLN A 6 38.61 -8.84 21.85
CA GLN A 6 38.99 -8.56 20.46
C GLN A 6 37.92 -9.13 19.50
N PRO A 7 37.62 -8.47 18.38
CA PRO A 7 36.75 -9.04 17.35
C PRO A 7 37.50 -10.09 16.54
N GLU A 8 36.91 -11.27 16.41
CA GLU A 8 37.42 -12.35 15.54
C GLU A 8 37.35 -11.92 14.07
N GLU A 9 38.52 -11.92 13.44
CA GLU A 9 38.68 -11.78 11.99
C GLU A 9 38.02 -12.96 11.27
N ASN A 10 36.89 -12.69 10.61
CA ASN A 10 36.28 -13.66 9.72
C ASN A 10 37.06 -13.68 8.40
N ARG A 11 38.11 -14.51 8.36
CA ARG A 11 38.83 -14.89 7.14
C ARG A 11 38.08 -16.05 6.50
N GLY A 12 37.62 -15.83 5.32
CA GLY A 12 37.40 -16.98 4.52
C GLY A 12 36.31 -16.94 3.48
N LEU A 13 36.82 -17.06 2.31
CA LEU A 13 36.25 -17.54 1.06
C LEU A 13 35.82 -16.45 0.07
N VAL A 14 36.84 -15.79 -0.45
CA VAL A 14 36.80 -15.24 -1.80
C VAL A 14 37.08 -16.41 -2.75
N GLY A 15 36.01 -17.11 -3.13
CA GLY A 15 36.03 -17.95 -4.32
C GLY A 15 36.03 -17.02 -5.53
N GLY A 16 37.15 -16.91 -6.23
CA GLY A 16 37.25 -16.20 -7.50
C GLY A 16 36.43 -16.92 -8.58
N GLY A 17 35.18 -16.56 -8.69
CA GLY A 17 34.36 -16.81 -9.87
C GLY A 17 34.64 -15.69 -10.87
N THR A 18 35.08 -16.05 -12.06
CA THR A 18 35.27 -15.17 -13.20
C THR A 18 33.99 -14.40 -13.47
N LEU A 19 34.10 -13.06 -13.40
CA LEU A 19 33.07 -12.11 -13.87
C LEU A 19 32.94 -12.27 -15.39
N GLY A 20 31.93 -13.01 -15.83
CA GLY A 20 31.72 -13.23 -17.24
C GLY A 20 30.47 -14.00 -17.60
N ASP A 21 29.35 -13.68 -16.96
CA ASP A 21 27.97 -13.85 -17.46
C ASP A 21 27.09 -13.17 -16.42
N GLU A 22 26.62 -11.96 -16.72
CA GLU A 22 25.64 -11.30 -15.86
C GLU A 22 24.41 -12.22 -15.78
N ASP A 23 24.07 -12.67 -14.58
CA ASP A 23 22.89 -13.51 -14.35
C ASP A 23 21.67 -12.82 -14.98
N PRO A 24 20.99 -13.46 -15.96
CA PRO A 24 19.85 -12.86 -16.64
C PRO A 24 18.76 -12.40 -15.67
N LEU A 25 18.67 -13.03 -14.50
CA LEU A 25 17.76 -12.63 -13.44
C LEU A 25 18.18 -11.29 -12.81
N LEU A 26 19.47 -11.13 -12.50
CA LEU A 26 19.99 -9.88 -11.95
C LEU A 26 19.82 -8.72 -12.92
N ALA A 27 20.16 -8.93 -14.20
CA ALA A 27 19.96 -7.93 -15.25
C ALA A 27 18.47 -7.57 -15.44
N SER A 28 17.56 -8.51 -15.21
CA SER A 28 16.12 -8.31 -15.24
C SER A 28 15.65 -7.49 -14.03
N VAL A 29 16.16 -7.80 -12.83
CA VAL A 29 15.86 -7.05 -11.59
C VAL A 29 16.37 -5.61 -11.72
N ASP A 30 17.58 -5.38 -12.17
CA ASP A 30 18.15 -4.04 -12.32
C ASP A 30 17.32 -3.18 -13.28
N ARG A 31 16.85 -3.75 -14.40
CA ARG A 31 15.94 -3.03 -15.31
C ARG A 31 14.62 -2.64 -14.66
N VAL A 32 14.04 -3.53 -13.86
CA VAL A 32 12.78 -3.23 -13.13
C VAL A 32 13.01 -2.16 -12.09
N VAL A 33 14.10 -2.23 -11.34
CA VAL A 33 14.47 -1.22 -10.34
C VAL A 33 14.67 0.15 -10.98
N ASP A 34 15.38 0.21 -12.11
CA ASP A 34 15.59 1.46 -12.84
C ASP A 34 14.27 2.04 -13.38
N ASP A 35 13.41 1.22 -13.99
CA ASP A 35 12.09 1.66 -14.49
C ASP A 35 11.20 2.19 -13.35
N VAL A 36 11.12 1.49 -12.23
CA VAL A 36 10.34 1.93 -11.05
C VAL A 36 10.91 3.22 -10.48
N ARG A 37 12.24 3.33 -10.34
CA ARG A 37 12.90 4.56 -9.88
C ARG A 37 12.55 5.75 -10.77
N ASP A 38 12.61 5.59 -12.07
CA ASP A 38 12.36 6.67 -13.03
C ASP A 38 10.88 7.06 -13.04
N ARG A 39 9.96 6.11 -12.92
CA ARG A 39 8.52 6.38 -12.73
C ARG A 39 8.22 7.12 -11.43
N LEU A 40 8.87 6.77 -10.33
CA LEU A 40 8.72 7.48 -9.06
C LEU A 40 9.25 8.90 -9.16
N ARG A 41 10.44 9.10 -9.76
CA ARG A 41 11.00 10.43 -9.98
C ARG A 41 10.11 11.31 -10.86
N ALA A 42 9.51 10.74 -11.91
CA ALA A 42 8.59 11.46 -12.79
C ALA A 42 7.31 11.93 -12.07
N ARG A 43 6.92 11.29 -10.97
CA ARG A 43 5.75 11.66 -10.15
C ARG A 43 6.10 12.56 -8.96
N GLN A 44 7.38 12.80 -8.71
CA GLN A 44 7.81 13.66 -7.63
C GLN A 44 7.39 15.11 -7.88
N GLN A 45 6.81 15.75 -6.88
CA GLN A 45 6.41 17.16 -6.95
C GLN A 45 7.66 18.07 -6.91
N LYS A 46 7.50 19.32 -7.30
CA LYS A 46 8.62 20.30 -7.40
C LYS A 46 9.32 20.55 -6.06
N ASP A 47 8.61 20.38 -4.95
CA ASP A 47 9.10 20.52 -3.59
C ASP A 47 9.66 19.21 -2.98
N GLY A 48 9.71 18.14 -3.79
CA GLY A 48 10.37 16.89 -3.44
C GLY A 48 9.46 15.81 -2.84
N HIS A 49 8.17 16.09 -2.56
CA HIS A 49 7.26 15.07 -2.02
C HIS A 49 6.54 14.28 -3.12
N TRP A 50 5.90 13.17 -2.73
CA TRP A 50 4.99 12.38 -3.57
C TRP A 50 3.57 12.43 -3.00
N VAL A 51 2.60 12.53 -3.90
CA VAL A 51 1.17 12.38 -3.58
C VAL A 51 0.62 11.25 -4.43
N PHE A 52 0.00 10.29 -3.76
CA PHE A 52 -0.76 9.22 -4.39
C PHE A 52 -2.18 9.26 -3.84
N GLU A 53 -3.14 8.84 -4.65
CA GLU A 53 -4.49 8.62 -4.17
C GLU A 53 -4.46 7.56 -3.07
N LEU A 54 -5.03 7.90 -1.94
CA LEU A 54 -5.26 6.98 -0.84
C LEU A 54 -6.71 6.52 -0.92
N GLU A 55 -6.93 5.29 -1.33
CA GLU A 55 -8.24 4.67 -1.26
C GLU A 55 -8.49 4.24 0.19
N ALA A 56 -9.43 4.92 0.86
CA ALA A 56 -9.88 4.51 2.18
C ALA A 56 -10.69 3.21 2.09
N ASP A 57 -10.73 2.45 3.18
CA ASP A 57 -11.70 1.37 3.28
C ASP A 57 -13.14 1.90 3.32
N THR A 58 -14.11 1.04 3.18
CA THR A 58 -15.52 1.42 3.11
C THR A 58 -16.10 1.93 4.43
N THR A 59 -15.37 1.81 5.54
CA THR A 59 -15.84 2.31 6.85
C THR A 59 -15.87 3.83 6.89
N ILE A 60 -14.89 4.50 6.27
CA ILE A 60 -14.82 5.97 6.25
C ILE A 60 -16.02 6.59 5.53
N PRO A 61 -16.32 6.25 4.26
CA PRO A 61 -17.50 6.80 3.57
C PRO A 61 -18.82 6.39 4.23
N ALA A 62 -18.93 5.19 4.80
CA ALA A 62 -20.12 4.78 5.53
C ALA A 62 -20.33 5.59 6.81
N GLU A 63 -19.30 5.79 7.61
CA GLU A 63 -19.34 6.61 8.82
C GLU A 63 -19.61 8.10 8.51
N TYR A 64 -19.14 8.58 7.35
CA TYR A 64 -19.43 9.94 6.91
C TYR A 64 -20.93 10.13 6.65
N ILE A 65 -21.60 9.20 5.95
CA ILE A 65 -23.05 9.22 5.76
C ILE A 65 -23.78 9.24 7.12
N LEU A 66 -23.39 8.35 8.03
CA LEU A 66 -23.98 8.29 9.38
C LEU A 66 -23.78 9.60 10.16
N LEU A 67 -22.64 10.27 9.98
CA LEU A 67 -22.35 11.55 10.62
C LEU A 67 -23.27 12.66 10.07
N GLU A 68 -23.48 12.76 8.75
CA GLU A 68 -24.40 13.74 8.13
C GLU A 68 -25.82 13.56 8.67
N HIS A 69 -26.30 12.33 8.77
CA HIS A 69 -27.61 12.04 9.37
C HIS A 69 -27.67 12.37 10.86
N PHE A 70 -26.58 12.12 11.62
CA PHE A 70 -26.52 12.46 13.03
C PHE A 70 -26.56 13.98 13.26
N LEU A 71 -25.91 14.75 12.39
CA LEU A 71 -25.86 16.21 12.48
C LEU A 71 -27.10 16.89 11.87
N ASP A 72 -27.95 16.15 11.18
CA ASP A 72 -29.07 16.69 10.37
C ASP A 72 -28.58 17.67 9.28
N GLU A 73 -27.42 17.41 8.72
CA GLU A 73 -26.75 18.20 7.68
C GLU A 73 -26.46 17.32 6.45
N ILE A 74 -27.53 16.82 5.81
CA ILE A 74 -27.42 15.85 4.73
C ILE A 74 -27.13 16.56 3.39
N ASP A 75 -26.04 16.15 2.70
CA ASP A 75 -25.79 16.47 1.30
C ASP A 75 -26.23 15.30 0.41
N ASP A 76 -27.43 15.38 -0.16
CA ASP A 76 -28.03 14.33 -1.00
C ASP A 76 -27.12 13.90 -2.18
N ASP A 77 -26.32 14.81 -2.76
CA ASP A 77 -25.45 14.49 -3.89
C ASP A 77 -24.20 13.72 -3.43
N VAL A 78 -23.62 14.11 -2.30
CA VAL A 78 -22.50 13.42 -1.68
C VAL A 78 -22.94 12.04 -1.18
N GLU A 79 -24.06 11.94 -0.45
CA GLU A 79 -24.58 10.67 0.05
C GLU A 79 -24.85 9.69 -1.09
N ARG A 80 -25.49 10.15 -2.17
CA ARG A 80 -25.74 9.33 -3.36
C ARG A 80 -24.44 8.79 -3.97
N LYS A 81 -23.39 9.62 -4.09
CA LYS A 81 -22.08 9.23 -4.63
C LYS A 81 -21.39 8.22 -3.73
N LEU A 82 -21.40 8.45 -2.42
CA LEU A 82 -20.85 7.52 -1.43
C LEU A 82 -21.61 6.18 -1.45
N GLY A 83 -22.92 6.20 -1.54
CA GLY A 83 -23.73 4.99 -1.65
C GLY A 83 -23.44 4.18 -2.92
N VAL A 84 -23.15 4.82 -4.06
CA VAL A 84 -22.69 4.14 -5.28
C VAL A 84 -21.32 3.50 -5.03
N TYR A 85 -20.37 4.27 -4.49
CA TYR A 85 -19.04 3.77 -4.16
C TYR A 85 -19.08 2.55 -3.23
N LEU A 86 -19.88 2.59 -2.16
CA LEU A 86 -20.04 1.46 -1.24
C LEU A 86 -20.52 0.20 -1.97
N ARG A 87 -21.53 0.31 -2.87
CA ARG A 87 -22.01 -0.83 -3.64
C ARG A 87 -20.99 -1.38 -4.61
N GLU A 88 -20.19 -0.51 -5.25
CA GLU A 88 -19.13 -0.94 -6.16
C GLU A 88 -17.99 -1.67 -5.43
N LYS A 89 -17.79 -1.39 -4.13
CA LYS A 89 -16.79 -2.04 -3.29
C LYS A 89 -17.31 -3.30 -2.58
N GLN A 90 -18.57 -3.60 -2.69
CA GLN A 90 -19.13 -4.83 -2.14
C GLN A 90 -18.56 -6.05 -2.86
N ALA A 91 -17.99 -6.99 -2.11
CA ALA A 91 -17.41 -8.19 -2.66
C ALA A 91 -18.47 -9.28 -2.92
N ASP A 92 -18.12 -10.32 -3.69
CA ASP A 92 -19.02 -11.42 -4.10
C ASP A 92 -19.67 -12.14 -2.92
N HIS A 93 -19.03 -12.13 -1.75
CA HIS A 93 -19.58 -12.69 -0.51
C HIS A 93 -20.65 -11.80 0.15
N GLY A 94 -20.99 -10.64 -0.46
CA GLY A 94 -22.03 -9.72 0.01
C GLY A 94 -21.60 -8.75 1.11
N GLY A 95 -20.35 -8.75 1.53
CA GLY A 95 -19.81 -7.83 2.54
C GLY A 95 -18.59 -7.04 2.02
N TRP A 96 -17.88 -6.38 2.93
CA TRP A 96 -16.75 -5.51 2.59
C TRP A 96 -15.46 -5.95 3.27
N PRO A 97 -14.34 -5.97 2.53
CA PRO A 97 -13.00 -6.15 3.09
C PRO A 97 -12.45 -4.83 3.63
N LEU A 98 -11.36 -4.88 4.42
CA LEU A 98 -10.63 -3.69 4.89
C LEU A 98 -9.66 -3.11 3.86
N PHE A 99 -9.32 -3.87 2.82
CA PHE A 99 -8.38 -3.46 1.77
C PHE A 99 -8.69 -4.20 0.48
N TYR A 100 -8.20 -3.68 -0.64
CA TYR A 100 -8.41 -4.26 -1.95
C TYR A 100 -7.96 -5.73 -2.02
N GLY A 101 -8.85 -6.62 -2.43
CA GLY A 101 -8.59 -8.07 -2.49
C GLY A 101 -8.52 -8.76 -1.12
N GLY A 102 -8.91 -8.08 -0.04
CA GLY A 102 -8.97 -8.64 1.31
C GLY A 102 -10.15 -9.60 1.50
N GLU A 103 -10.11 -10.35 2.59
CA GLU A 103 -11.20 -11.24 3.01
C GLU A 103 -12.36 -10.45 3.64
N PHE A 104 -13.51 -11.11 3.79
CA PHE A 104 -14.66 -10.56 4.48
C PHE A 104 -14.29 -10.06 5.88
N ASN A 105 -14.68 -8.82 6.16
CA ASN A 105 -14.50 -8.23 7.48
C ASN A 105 -15.86 -7.82 8.06
N ILE A 106 -16.22 -8.41 9.19
CA ILE A 106 -17.52 -8.18 9.83
C ILE A 106 -17.68 -6.73 10.29
N SER A 107 -16.62 -6.11 10.83
CA SER A 107 -16.67 -4.73 11.31
C SER A 107 -16.88 -3.73 10.18
N ALA A 108 -16.17 -3.89 9.06
CA ALA A 108 -16.38 -3.07 7.87
C ALA A 108 -17.79 -3.28 7.30
N SER A 109 -18.24 -4.54 7.21
CA SER A 109 -19.53 -4.89 6.63
C SER A 109 -20.72 -4.35 7.43
N VAL A 110 -20.66 -4.39 8.77
CA VAL A 110 -21.74 -3.83 9.63
C VAL A 110 -21.87 -2.32 9.48
N LYS A 111 -20.76 -1.61 9.23
CA LYS A 111 -20.78 -0.15 9.06
C LYS A 111 -21.25 0.25 7.65
N ALA A 112 -20.91 -0.55 6.64
CA ALA A 112 -21.20 -0.24 5.24
C ALA A 112 -22.59 -0.71 4.78
N TYR A 113 -23.21 -1.67 5.50
CA TYR A 113 -24.53 -2.21 5.18
C TYR A 113 -25.64 -1.31 5.68
#